data_2f5cdf88fec09e1be16efc8ff23f8681
#
_entry.id   2f5cdf88fec09e1be16efc8ff23f8681
#
_cell.length_a   1.000
_cell.length_b   1.000
_cell.length_c   1.000
_cell.angle_alpha   90.00
_cell.angle_beta   90.00
_cell.angle_gamma   90.00
#
_symmetry.space_group_name_H-M   'P 1'
#
loop_
_entity.id
_entity.type
_entity.pdbx_description
1 polymer ?
#
loop_
_entity_poly.entity_id
_entity_poly.type
_entity_poly.pdbx_seq_one_letter_code
_entity_poly.pdbx_strand_id
1 'polypeptide(L)'
;MRGAVDEMKGQGAEVVEVTIPRLADLLTDRANGFLVLRQDFKFDLNAYLEAHPNAPVRTLEEILASRKFHPAVETNLRNSQAVESRDTQEYFAHIVKRNILREAILKAMIDNGVEAFAYPTIRRKANVIGETQMGSNCQLSANSGLPAIVVPGGFTPDGLPVGLELLGRAGANRS
;
A
#
# COMPACT_ATOMS: atom_id res chain seq x y z
N MET A 1 2.15 -17.29 10.01
CA MET A 1 1.24 -16.38 10.74
C MET A 1 0.97 -16.87 12.16
N ARG A 2 0.38 -18.06 12.42
CA ARG A 2 0.12 -18.53 13.78
C ARG A 2 1.39 -18.55 14.63
N GLY A 3 2.49 -19.14 14.14
CA GLY A 3 3.76 -19.16 14.88
C GLY A 3 4.29 -17.77 15.27
N ALA A 4 4.18 -16.76 14.38
CA ALA A 4 4.57 -15.39 14.71
C ALA A 4 3.66 -14.78 15.80
N VAL A 5 2.35 -15.08 15.78
CA VAL A 5 1.42 -14.66 16.83
C VAL A 5 1.76 -15.32 18.16
N ASP A 6 2.07 -16.63 18.15
CA ASP A 6 2.43 -17.37 19.36
C ASP A 6 3.76 -16.86 19.96
N GLU A 7 4.71 -16.49 19.11
CA GLU A 7 5.97 -15.87 19.55
C GLU A 7 5.75 -14.50 20.18
N MET A 8 4.94 -13.62 19.58
CA MET A 8 4.58 -12.32 20.15
C MET A 8 3.92 -12.49 21.53
N LYS A 9 2.98 -13.43 21.66
CA LYS A 9 2.37 -13.77 22.96
C LYS A 9 3.40 -14.27 23.98
N GLY A 10 4.34 -15.09 23.54
CA GLY A 10 5.44 -15.60 24.39
C GLY A 10 6.36 -14.47 24.88
N GLN A 11 6.47 -13.37 24.17
CA GLN A 11 7.22 -12.17 24.54
C GLN A 11 6.37 -11.15 25.32
N GLY A 12 5.15 -11.48 25.70
CA GLY A 12 4.29 -10.66 26.54
C GLY A 12 3.30 -9.76 25.79
N ALA A 13 3.17 -9.89 24.48
CA ALA A 13 2.16 -9.13 23.74
C ALA A 13 0.76 -9.72 24.00
N GLU A 14 -0.20 -8.85 24.28
CA GLU A 14 -1.61 -9.20 24.27
C GLU A 14 -2.11 -9.17 22.82
N VAL A 15 -2.59 -10.31 22.32
CA VAL A 15 -3.06 -10.45 20.94
C VAL A 15 -4.52 -10.88 20.93
N VAL A 16 -5.35 -10.03 20.32
CA VAL A 16 -6.79 -10.25 20.13
C VAL A 16 -7.12 -10.30 18.64
N GLU A 17 -8.16 -11.04 18.29
CA GLU A 17 -8.64 -11.08 16.91
C GLU A 17 -9.58 -9.90 16.68
N VAL A 18 -9.31 -9.11 15.64
CA VAL A 18 -10.09 -7.91 15.30
C VAL A 18 -10.66 -8.02 13.88
N THR A 19 -11.93 -7.68 13.75
CA THR A 19 -12.59 -7.51 12.46
C THR A 19 -12.84 -6.04 12.19
N ILE A 20 -12.37 -5.55 11.05
CA ILE A 20 -12.70 -4.20 10.57
C ILE A 20 -14.01 -4.29 9.77
N PRO A 21 -15.10 -3.65 10.22
CA PRO A 21 -16.37 -3.70 9.52
C PRO A 21 -16.25 -3.19 8.08
N ARG A 22 -16.85 -3.92 7.13
CA ARG A 22 -16.87 -3.57 5.70
C ARG A 22 -15.49 -3.42 5.04
N LEU A 23 -14.43 -3.99 5.63
CA LEU A 23 -13.08 -3.88 5.07
C LEU A 23 -13.00 -4.38 3.61
N ALA A 24 -13.69 -5.47 3.30
CA ALA A 24 -13.72 -6.01 1.93
C ALA A 24 -14.28 -4.98 0.93
N ASP A 25 -15.38 -4.31 1.28
CA ASP A 25 -15.99 -3.28 0.43
C ASP A 25 -15.04 -2.08 0.26
N LEU A 26 -14.42 -1.63 1.36
CA LEU A 26 -13.46 -0.52 1.33
C LEU A 26 -12.24 -0.83 0.46
N LEU A 27 -11.71 -2.06 0.51
CA LEU A 27 -10.55 -2.45 -0.28
C LEU A 27 -10.87 -2.73 -1.75
N THR A 28 -12.11 -3.10 -2.09
CA THR A 28 -12.55 -3.30 -3.47
C THR A 28 -12.94 -1.99 -4.15
N ASP A 29 -13.14 -0.91 -3.40
CA ASP A 29 -13.37 0.41 -3.99
C ASP A 29 -12.15 0.82 -4.82
N ARG A 30 -12.41 1.20 -6.08
CA ARG A 30 -11.36 1.59 -7.04
C ARG A 30 -10.50 2.75 -6.54
N ALA A 31 -11.06 3.63 -5.70
CA ALA A 31 -10.33 4.74 -5.09
C ALA A 31 -9.23 4.28 -4.13
N ASN A 32 -9.40 3.12 -3.48
CA ASN A 32 -8.41 2.50 -2.61
C ASN A 32 -7.46 1.55 -3.37
N GLY A 33 -7.49 1.57 -4.70
CA GLY A 33 -6.53 0.90 -5.57
C GLY A 33 -5.50 1.87 -6.14
N PHE A 34 -5.14 1.66 -7.40
CA PHE A 34 -4.11 2.44 -8.10
C PHE A 34 -4.60 3.75 -8.73
N LEU A 35 -5.89 4.15 -8.57
CA LEU A 35 -6.43 5.31 -9.27
C LEU A 35 -5.76 6.61 -8.83
N VAL A 36 -5.64 6.85 -7.52
CA VAL A 36 -4.97 8.06 -6.99
C VAL A 36 -3.50 8.08 -7.43
N LEU A 37 -2.80 6.95 -7.31
CA LEU A 37 -1.41 6.84 -7.77
C LEU A 37 -1.27 7.21 -9.25
N ARG A 38 -2.17 6.75 -10.11
CA ARG A 38 -2.19 7.08 -11.53
C ARG A 38 -2.40 8.58 -11.77
N GLN A 39 -3.31 9.19 -11.00
CA GLN A 39 -3.65 10.61 -11.12
C GLN A 39 -2.50 11.52 -10.63
N ASP A 40 -1.73 11.08 -9.63
CA ASP A 40 -0.61 11.83 -9.08
C ASP A 40 0.68 11.66 -9.86
N PHE A 41 0.92 10.47 -10.41
CA PHE A 41 2.24 10.02 -10.87
C PHE A 41 2.93 10.98 -11.84
N LYS A 42 2.22 11.47 -12.88
CA LYS A 42 2.82 12.40 -13.85
C LYS A 42 3.31 13.69 -13.18
N PHE A 43 2.49 14.27 -12.35
CA PHE A 43 2.76 15.57 -11.73
C PHE A 43 3.90 15.46 -10.72
N ASP A 44 3.86 14.44 -9.88
CA ASP A 44 4.87 14.25 -8.83
C ASP A 44 6.22 13.83 -9.43
N LEU A 45 6.20 12.97 -10.45
CA LEU A 45 7.43 12.58 -11.18
C LEU A 45 8.06 13.79 -11.89
N ASN A 46 7.28 14.60 -12.59
CA ASN A 46 7.79 15.77 -13.27
C ASN A 46 8.38 16.79 -12.28
N ALA A 47 7.71 17.05 -11.16
CA ALA A 47 8.22 17.92 -10.10
C ALA A 47 9.52 17.36 -9.46
N TYR A 48 9.59 16.05 -9.26
CA TYR A 48 10.83 15.40 -8.80
C TYR A 48 11.97 15.57 -9.78
N LEU A 49 11.73 15.35 -11.08
CA LEU A 49 12.76 15.49 -12.13
C LEU A 49 13.20 16.95 -12.29
N GLU A 50 12.28 17.90 -12.16
CA GLU A 50 12.60 19.33 -12.17
C GLU A 50 13.55 19.72 -11.03
N ALA A 51 13.33 19.18 -9.83
CA ALA A 51 14.18 19.41 -8.68
C ALA A 51 15.56 18.73 -8.77
N HIS A 52 15.78 17.85 -9.78
CA HIS A 52 17.01 17.09 -9.97
C HIS A 52 17.66 17.43 -11.33
N PRO A 53 18.38 18.57 -11.45
CA PRO A 53 18.91 19.09 -12.72
C PRO A 53 19.87 18.15 -13.47
N ASN A 54 20.43 17.18 -12.78
CA ASN A 54 21.35 16.18 -13.40
C ASN A 54 20.61 14.93 -13.92
N ALA A 55 19.29 14.84 -13.78
CA ALA A 55 18.52 13.73 -14.35
C ALA A 55 18.59 13.78 -15.90
N PRO A 56 18.73 12.63 -16.58
CA PRO A 56 18.86 12.57 -18.03
C PRO A 56 17.56 12.90 -18.78
N VAL A 57 16.44 12.97 -18.08
CA VAL A 57 15.10 13.31 -18.58
C VAL A 57 14.41 14.25 -17.60
N ARG A 58 13.42 15.02 -18.08
CA ARG A 58 12.71 16.04 -17.31
C ARG A 58 11.25 15.69 -17.02
N THR A 59 10.67 14.85 -17.87
CA THR A 59 9.23 14.58 -17.82
C THR A 59 8.90 13.12 -18.07
N LEU A 60 7.71 12.70 -17.66
CA LEU A 60 7.15 11.39 -17.99
C LEU A 60 7.02 11.23 -19.52
N GLU A 61 6.73 12.30 -20.25
CA GLU A 61 6.65 12.28 -21.70
C GLU A 61 8.00 11.90 -22.33
N GLU A 62 9.10 12.48 -21.85
CA GLU A 62 10.46 12.15 -22.31
C GLU A 62 10.84 10.70 -21.97
N ILE A 63 10.41 10.20 -20.78
CA ILE A 63 10.59 8.79 -20.44
C ILE A 63 9.86 7.90 -21.44
N LEU A 64 8.60 8.21 -21.75
CA LEU A 64 7.82 7.47 -22.75
C LEU A 64 8.45 7.52 -24.14
N ALA A 65 8.94 8.69 -24.56
CA ALA A 65 9.63 8.87 -25.83
C ALA A 65 10.92 8.07 -25.92
N SER A 66 11.67 7.97 -24.83
CA SER A 66 12.93 7.23 -24.76
C SER A 66 12.79 5.72 -24.94
N ARG A 67 11.62 5.17 -24.62
CA ARG A 67 11.34 3.72 -24.58
C ARG A 67 12.31 2.91 -23.70
N LYS A 68 13.01 3.54 -22.77
CA LYS A 68 13.98 2.92 -21.85
C LYS A 68 13.33 2.49 -20.54
N PHE A 69 12.16 1.85 -20.61
CA PHE A 69 11.41 1.30 -19.47
C PHE A 69 11.00 -0.15 -19.77
N HIS A 70 10.68 -0.90 -18.72
CA HIS A 70 10.24 -2.27 -18.91
C HIS A 70 8.85 -2.31 -19.56
N PRO A 71 8.60 -3.13 -20.60
CA PRO A 71 7.33 -3.15 -21.35
C PRO A 71 6.09 -3.35 -20.48
N ALA A 72 6.21 -4.12 -19.39
CA ALA A 72 5.08 -4.39 -18.48
C ALA A 72 4.51 -3.14 -17.80
N VAL A 73 5.26 -2.03 -17.70
CA VAL A 73 4.79 -0.78 -17.08
C VAL A 73 4.25 0.23 -18.10
N GLU A 74 4.40 -0.01 -19.42
CA GLU A 74 4.04 0.95 -20.45
C GLU A 74 2.59 1.43 -20.36
N THR A 75 1.65 0.52 -20.21
CA THR A 75 0.22 0.85 -20.08
C THR A 75 -0.04 1.79 -18.90
N ASN A 76 0.60 1.52 -17.74
CA ASN A 76 0.44 2.37 -16.56
C ASN A 76 1.03 3.76 -16.78
N LEU A 77 2.23 3.86 -17.39
CA LEU A 77 2.88 5.14 -17.69
C LEU A 77 2.03 5.97 -18.65
N ARG A 78 1.51 5.37 -19.73
CA ARG A 78 0.63 6.05 -20.69
C ARG A 78 -0.68 6.52 -20.05
N ASN A 79 -1.29 5.69 -19.19
CA ASN A 79 -2.50 6.05 -18.46
C ASN A 79 -2.25 7.22 -17.50
N SER A 80 -1.09 7.28 -16.86
CA SER A 80 -0.69 8.41 -16.02
C SER A 80 -0.40 9.67 -16.83
N GLN A 81 0.25 9.52 -18.00
CA GLN A 81 0.52 10.66 -18.92
C GLN A 81 -0.77 11.29 -19.43
N ALA A 82 -1.82 10.50 -19.66
CA ALA A 82 -3.11 10.97 -20.15
C ALA A 82 -3.92 11.78 -19.11
N VAL A 83 -3.50 11.81 -17.86
CA VAL A 83 -4.17 12.63 -16.83
C VAL A 83 -3.87 14.11 -17.09
N GLU A 84 -4.90 14.90 -17.32
CA GLU A 84 -4.75 16.34 -17.64
C GLU A 84 -4.65 17.20 -16.38
N SER A 85 -5.42 16.88 -15.33
CA SER A 85 -5.46 17.68 -14.11
C SER A 85 -5.79 16.81 -12.88
N ARG A 86 -5.27 17.22 -11.71
CA ARG A 86 -5.70 16.75 -10.39
C ARG A 86 -6.84 17.58 -9.79
N ASP A 87 -7.12 18.74 -10.36
CA ASP A 87 -8.21 19.61 -9.89
C ASP A 87 -9.54 19.15 -10.52
N THR A 88 -10.02 17.98 -10.08
CA THR A 88 -11.25 17.37 -10.55
C THR A 88 -12.06 16.84 -9.37
N GLN A 89 -13.40 16.90 -9.50
CA GLN A 89 -14.30 16.33 -8.48
C GLN A 89 -14.01 14.84 -8.24
N GLU A 90 -13.67 14.09 -9.29
CA GLU A 90 -13.33 12.68 -9.21
C GLU A 90 -12.08 12.45 -8.34
N TYR A 91 -11.02 13.22 -8.56
CA TYR A 91 -9.79 13.12 -7.76
C TYR A 91 -10.06 13.37 -6.27
N PHE A 92 -10.77 14.46 -5.95
CA PHE A 92 -11.11 14.76 -4.55
C PHE A 92 -12.01 13.69 -3.93
N ALA A 93 -12.96 13.14 -4.67
CA ALA A 93 -13.79 12.03 -4.20
C ALA A 93 -12.95 10.79 -3.87
N HIS A 94 -11.90 10.50 -4.63
CA HIS A 94 -10.99 9.41 -4.34
C HIS A 94 -10.18 9.66 -3.06
N ILE A 95 -9.71 10.88 -2.84
CA ILE A 95 -9.00 11.25 -1.59
C ILE A 95 -9.91 11.07 -0.38
N VAL A 96 -11.16 11.52 -0.46
CA VAL A 96 -12.15 11.32 0.62
C VAL A 96 -12.36 9.83 0.95
N LYS A 97 -12.46 8.98 -0.05
CA LYS A 97 -12.62 7.53 0.15
C LYS A 97 -11.42 6.88 0.84
N ARG A 98 -10.20 7.34 0.57
CA ARG A 98 -9.00 6.90 1.30
C ARG A 98 -9.06 7.30 2.77
N ASN A 99 -9.57 8.49 3.08
CA ASN A 99 -9.78 8.92 4.47
C ASN A 99 -10.81 8.02 5.19
N ILE A 100 -11.88 7.60 4.51
CA ILE A 100 -12.86 6.66 5.08
C ILE A 100 -12.20 5.32 5.45
N LEU A 101 -11.31 4.79 4.61
CA LEU A 101 -10.53 3.60 4.93
C LEU A 101 -9.66 3.82 6.18
N ARG A 102 -8.94 4.94 6.24
CA ARG A 102 -8.12 5.31 7.39
C ARG A 102 -8.93 5.37 8.68
N GLU A 103 -10.07 6.04 8.66
CA GLU A 103 -10.96 6.18 9.81
C GLU A 103 -11.53 4.83 10.28
N ALA A 104 -11.90 3.96 9.35
CA ALA A 104 -12.37 2.61 9.67
C ALA A 104 -11.31 1.78 10.38
N ILE A 105 -10.05 1.87 9.95
CA ILE A 105 -8.90 1.21 10.58
C ILE A 105 -8.68 1.78 12.00
N LEU A 106 -8.60 3.10 12.13
CA LEU A 106 -8.37 3.75 13.43
C LEU A 106 -9.50 3.48 14.41
N LYS A 107 -10.75 3.53 13.94
CA LYS A 107 -11.90 3.19 14.77
C LYS A 107 -11.82 1.76 15.29
N ALA A 108 -11.48 0.80 14.43
CA ALA A 108 -11.35 -0.59 14.86
C ALA A 108 -10.22 -0.78 15.88
N MET A 109 -9.10 -0.04 15.76
CA MET A 109 -8.05 -0.03 16.79
C MET A 109 -8.55 0.49 18.13
N ILE A 110 -9.29 1.60 18.13
CA ILE A 110 -9.82 2.24 19.35
C ILE A 110 -10.87 1.32 20.00
N ASP A 111 -11.84 0.84 19.24
CA ASP A 111 -12.94 0.02 19.74
C ASP A 111 -12.46 -1.28 20.40
N ASN A 112 -11.31 -1.81 19.98
CA ASN A 112 -10.74 -3.05 20.51
C ASN A 112 -9.54 -2.83 21.44
N GLY A 113 -9.18 -1.57 21.73
CA GLY A 113 -8.08 -1.23 22.63
C GLY A 113 -6.71 -1.69 22.13
N VAL A 114 -6.50 -1.83 20.81
CA VAL A 114 -5.24 -2.29 20.23
C VAL A 114 -4.40 -1.14 19.69
N GLU A 115 -3.07 -1.27 19.80
CA GLU A 115 -2.13 -0.24 19.36
C GLU A 115 -1.69 -0.44 17.90
N ALA A 116 -1.69 -1.71 17.44
CA ALA A 116 -1.32 -2.06 16.07
C ALA A 116 -2.11 -3.27 15.58
N PHE A 117 -2.30 -3.37 14.28
CA PHE A 117 -2.74 -4.61 13.62
C PHE A 117 -1.54 -5.40 13.12
N ALA A 118 -1.62 -6.73 13.27
CA ALA A 118 -0.65 -7.68 12.75
C ALA A 118 -1.33 -8.59 11.70
N TYR A 119 -0.81 -8.61 10.47
CA TYR A 119 -1.37 -9.41 9.40
C TYR A 119 -0.29 -9.82 8.39
N PRO A 120 -0.51 -10.89 7.58
CA PRO A 120 0.45 -11.26 6.55
C PRO A 120 0.49 -10.18 5.47
N THR A 121 1.69 -9.77 5.05
CA THR A 121 1.87 -8.80 3.94
C THR A 121 1.20 -9.27 2.66
N ILE A 122 1.24 -10.59 2.41
CA ILE A 122 0.58 -11.25 1.29
C ILE A 122 -0.18 -12.47 1.79
N ARG A 123 -1.43 -12.63 1.37
CA ARG A 123 -2.31 -13.75 1.76
C ARG A 123 -2.02 -15.07 1.01
N ARG A 124 -1.10 -15.05 0.07
CA ARG A 124 -0.69 -16.20 -0.74
C ARG A 124 0.83 -16.26 -0.78
N LYS A 125 1.40 -17.42 -1.07
CA LYS A 125 2.83 -17.54 -1.34
C LYS A 125 3.20 -16.78 -2.63
N ALA A 126 4.47 -16.45 -2.77
CA ALA A 126 4.98 -15.82 -3.98
C ALA A 126 4.69 -16.69 -5.21
N ASN A 127 4.21 -16.08 -6.28
CA ASN A 127 3.99 -16.73 -7.56
C ASN A 127 5.32 -16.94 -8.30
N VAL A 128 5.28 -17.78 -9.33
CA VAL A 128 6.40 -17.96 -10.26
C VAL A 128 6.66 -16.63 -10.99
N ILE A 129 7.94 -16.34 -11.25
CA ILE A 129 8.35 -15.12 -11.98
C ILE A 129 7.63 -15.07 -13.34
N GLY A 130 7.00 -13.92 -13.62
CA GLY A 130 6.19 -13.71 -14.81
C GLY A 130 4.68 -13.84 -14.60
N GLU A 131 4.25 -14.43 -13.50
CA GLU A 131 2.83 -14.52 -13.13
C GLU A 131 2.41 -13.32 -12.25
N THR A 132 1.14 -12.92 -12.32
CA THR A 132 0.60 -11.84 -11.49
C THR A 132 0.51 -12.28 -10.03
N GLN A 133 1.16 -11.54 -9.14
CA GLN A 133 1.05 -11.75 -7.70
C GLN A 133 -0.31 -11.28 -7.19
N MET A 134 -1.06 -12.22 -6.61
CA MET A 134 -2.37 -11.96 -6.01
C MET A 134 -2.30 -11.97 -4.48
N GLY A 135 -3.27 -11.36 -3.84
CA GLY A 135 -3.45 -11.46 -2.38
C GLY A 135 -2.64 -10.47 -1.56
N SER A 136 -2.14 -9.39 -2.16
CA SER A 136 -1.47 -8.30 -1.44
C SER A 136 -2.40 -7.62 -0.43
N ASN A 137 -1.88 -7.31 0.76
CA ASN A 137 -2.53 -6.48 1.78
C ASN A 137 -1.93 -5.06 1.84
N CYS A 138 -1.01 -4.71 0.95
CA CYS A 138 -0.33 -3.42 0.87
C CYS A 138 -1.31 -2.21 0.85
N GLN A 139 -2.52 -2.40 0.34
CA GLN A 139 -3.54 -1.35 0.29
C GLN A 139 -3.94 -0.82 1.67
N LEU A 140 -3.81 -1.62 2.74
CA LEU A 140 -4.14 -1.17 4.09
C LEU A 140 -3.24 -0.03 4.55
N SER A 141 -1.93 -0.19 4.48
CA SER A 141 -0.97 0.85 4.85
C SER A 141 -0.85 1.95 3.79
N ALA A 142 -0.69 1.57 2.51
CA ALA A 142 -0.45 2.50 1.42
C ALA A 142 -1.61 3.50 1.20
N ASN A 143 -2.86 3.06 1.34
CA ASN A 143 -4.01 3.94 1.12
C ASN A 143 -4.51 4.63 2.39
N SER A 144 -4.29 4.07 3.57
CA SER A 144 -4.64 4.74 4.83
C SER A 144 -3.61 5.81 5.23
N GLY A 145 -2.36 5.69 4.74
CA GLY A 145 -1.25 6.54 5.16
C GLY A 145 -0.85 6.35 6.62
N LEU A 146 -1.25 5.24 7.23
CA LEU A 146 -0.82 4.86 8.57
C LEU A 146 0.57 4.23 8.53
N PRO A 147 1.40 4.42 9.58
CA PRO A 147 2.73 3.85 9.65
C PRO A 147 2.67 2.33 9.69
N ALA A 148 3.48 1.68 8.88
CA ALA A 148 3.59 0.23 8.84
C ALA A 148 5.04 -0.21 8.75
N ILE A 149 5.33 -1.38 9.32
CA ILE A 149 6.62 -2.05 9.21
C ILE A 149 6.39 -3.51 8.87
N VAL A 150 7.24 -4.07 8.01
CA VAL A 150 7.24 -5.49 7.69
C VAL A 150 8.43 -6.16 8.35
N VAL A 151 8.17 -7.24 9.08
CA VAL A 151 9.20 -8.08 9.70
C VAL A 151 9.12 -9.51 9.17
N PRO A 152 10.20 -10.29 9.22
CA PRO A 152 10.15 -11.71 8.86
C PRO A 152 9.13 -12.46 9.73
N GLY A 153 8.17 -13.13 9.12
CA GLY A 153 7.13 -13.92 9.78
C GLY A 153 7.36 -15.43 9.67
N GLY A 154 8.55 -15.84 9.20
CA GLY A 154 8.92 -17.25 8.99
C GLY A 154 8.92 -17.66 7.51
N PHE A 155 8.75 -18.94 7.28
CA PHE A 155 8.78 -19.54 5.93
C PHE A 155 7.53 -20.38 5.68
N THR A 156 7.18 -20.54 4.40
CA THR A 156 6.19 -21.52 3.96
C THR A 156 6.77 -22.95 4.07
N PRO A 157 5.94 -24.00 4.04
CA PRO A 157 6.45 -25.38 4.05
C PRO A 157 7.43 -25.71 2.91
N ASP A 158 7.32 -25.00 1.77
CA ASP A 158 8.22 -25.12 0.62
C ASP A 158 9.37 -24.11 0.65
N GLY A 159 9.64 -23.46 1.80
CA GLY A 159 10.85 -22.64 2.05
C GLY A 159 10.79 -21.20 1.57
N LEU A 160 9.63 -20.69 1.11
CA LEU A 160 9.50 -19.28 0.71
C LEU A 160 9.31 -18.37 1.93
N PRO A 161 9.96 -17.20 1.97
CA PRO A 161 9.82 -16.27 3.10
C PRO A 161 8.41 -15.66 3.19
N VAL A 162 7.97 -15.42 4.41
CA VAL A 162 6.68 -14.77 4.72
C VAL A 162 6.93 -13.50 5.51
N GLY A 163 6.30 -12.40 5.10
CA GLY A 163 6.30 -11.14 5.82
C GLY A 163 5.10 -11.01 6.76
N LEU A 164 5.34 -10.51 7.96
CA LEU A 164 4.34 -10.03 8.90
C LEU A 164 4.35 -8.50 8.86
N GLU A 165 3.23 -7.89 8.54
CA GLU A 165 3.09 -6.44 8.56
C GLU A 165 2.42 -6.00 9.86
N LEU A 166 3.03 -5.01 10.51
CA LEU A 166 2.49 -4.32 11.68
C LEU A 166 2.06 -2.93 11.25
N LEU A 167 0.77 -2.62 11.39
CA LEU A 167 0.16 -1.34 11.04
C LEU A 167 -0.24 -0.63 12.32
N GLY A 168 0.39 0.51 12.61
CA GLY A 168 0.19 1.28 13.84
C GLY A 168 -0.58 2.58 13.63
N ARG A 169 -0.81 3.30 14.75
CA ARG A 169 -1.36 4.65 14.73
C ARG A 169 -0.26 5.67 14.47
N ALA A 170 -0.57 6.75 13.76
CA ALA A 170 0.36 7.85 13.58
C ALA A 170 0.77 8.46 14.93
N GLY A 171 2.08 8.61 15.17
CA GLY A 171 2.62 9.18 16.40
C GLY A 171 2.76 8.20 17.57
N ALA A 172 2.36 6.94 17.45
CA ALA A 172 2.50 5.92 18.50
C ALA A 172 3.97 5.53 18.83
N ASN A 173 4.91 5.94 17.99
CA ASN A 173 6.35 5.64 18.14
C ASN A 173 7.10 6.64 19.05
N ARG A 174 6.40 7.43 19.88
CA ARG A 174 6.99 8.42 20.80
C ARG A 174 6.90 8.04 22.27
N SER A 175 6.46 6.82 22.60
CA SER A 175 6.42 6.30 23.96
C SER A 175 7.59 5.38 24.25
#